data_33c20fc58ea3b920a470f378b49cba37
#
_entry.id   33c20fc58ea3b920a470f378b49cba37
#
_cell.length_a   1.000
_cell.length_b   1.000
_cell.length_c   1.000
_cell.angle_alpha   90.00
_cell.angle_beta   90.00
_cell.angle_gamma   90.00
#
_symmetry.space_group_name_H-M   'P 1'
#
loop_
_entity.id
_entity.type
_entity.pdbx_description
1 polymer ?
#
loop_
_entity_poly.entity_id
_entity_poly.type
_entity_poly.pdbx_seq_one_letter_code
_entity_poly.pdbx_strand_id
1 'polypeptide(L)'
;MSMKSYEFWLVVGSQFLYGPGVLETVASRAARMADEMNAAGRLPCRLVYKLTAKTNAEITDIVREANHDEACAGLVTWCHTFSPSKMWINGLAALQKPYCHLATQYDREIPDEEIDMDFMNLN
;
A
#
# COMPACT_ATOMS: atom_id res chain seq x y z
N MET A 1 26.88 -10.76 -15.56
CA MET A 1 26.15 -10.86 -14.29
C MET A 1 24.66 -10.60 -14.54
N SER A 2 23.84 -11.61 -14.33
CA SER A 2 22.42 -11.41 -14.50
C SER A 2 21.87 -10.69 -13.28
N MET A 3 21.27 -9.54 -13.49
CA MET A 3 20.58 -8.83 -12.44
C MET A 3 19.19 -9.42 -12.29
N LYS A 4 18.89 -9.90 -11.08
CA LYS A 4 17.53 -10.34 -10.79
C LYS A 4 16.61 -9.13 -10.88
N SER A 5 15.43 -9.31 -11.45
CA SER A 5 14.39 -8.29 -11.45
C SER A 5 13.74 -8.26 -10.06
N TYR A 6 14.14 -7.27 -9.25
CA TYR A 6 13.50 -7.06 -7.95
C TYR A 6 12.28 -6.17 -8.10
N GLU A 7 11.38 -6.31 -7.14
CA GLU A 7 10.19 -5.48 -7.07
C GLU A 7 9.92 -5.05 -5.62
N PHE A 8 9.38 -3.86 -5.45
CA PHE A 8 8.81 -3.41 -4.18
C PHE A 8 7.33 -3.79 -4.17
N TRP A 9 6.85 -4.26 -3.04
CA TRP A 9 5.45 -4.60 -2.88
C TRP A 9 4.71 -3.48 -2.15
N LEU A 10 3.70 -2.93 -2.81
CA LEU A 10 2.83 -1.91 -2.22
C LEU A 10 1.68 -2.61 -1.50
N VAL A 11 1.59 -2.38 -0.19
CA VAL A 11 0.52 -2.89 0.66
C VAL A 11 -0.22 -1.70 1.24
N VAL A 12 -1.50 -1.60 0.94
CA VAL A 12 -2.32 -0.44 1.30
C VAL A 12 -3.22 -0.79 2.48
N GLY A 13 -3.24 0.06 3.50
CA GLY A 13 -4.07 -0.16 4.68
C GLY A 13 -5.49 0.37 4.51
N SER A 14 -6.47 -0.37 4.96
CA SER A 14 -7.85 0.04 5.03
C SER A 14 -8.60 -0.80 6.08
N GLN A 15 -9.91 -0.74 6.11
CA GLN A 15 -10.76 -1.47 7.04
C GLN A 15 -12.06 -1.90 6.36
N PHE A 16 -12.60 -3.04 6.79
CA PHE A 16 -13.90 -3.52 6.30
C PHE A 16 -15.04 -2.55 6.57
N LEU A 17 -14.96 -1.78 7.61
CA LEU A 17 -16.01 -0.84 8.01
C LEU A 17 -16.33 0.21 6.93
N TYR A 18 -15.40 0.48 6.03
CA TYR A 18 -15.64 1.43 4.93
C TYR A 18 -16.53 0.88 3.83
N GLY A 19 -16.76 -0.42 3.81
CA GLY A 19 -17.63 -1.07 2.85
C GLY A 19 -16.95 -1.40 1.51
N PRO A 20 -17.58 -2.28 0.71
CA PRO A 20 -16.96 -2.77 -0.53
C PRO A 20 -16.69 -1.68 -1.57
N GLY A 21 -17.55 -0.65 -1.66
CA GLY A 21 -17.35 0.43 -2.62
C GLY A 21 -16.09 1.24 -2.35
N VAL A 22 -15.85 1.61 -1.08
CA VAL A 22 -14.64 2.34 -0.69
C VAL A 22 -13.41 1.46 -0.86
N LEU A 23 -13.48 0.19 -0.46
CA LEU A 23 -12.35 -0.74 -0.60
C LEU A 23 -11.97 -0.95 -2.07
N GLU A 24 -12.95 -1.02 -2.96
CA GLU A 24 -12.70 -1.13 -4.40
C GLU A 24 -12.03 0.14 -4.94
N THR A 25 -12.48 1.31 -4.49
CA THR A 25 -11.86 2.59 -4.85
C THR A 25 -10.40 2.65 -4.37
N VAL A 26 -10.14 2.23 -3.14
CA VAL A 26 -8.79 2.20 -2.59
C VAL A 26 -7.88 1.30 -3.43
N ALA A 27 -8.35 0.10 -3.76
CA ALA A 27 -7.58 -0.84 -4.58
C ALA A 27 -7.28 -0.27 -5.97
N SER A 28 -8.28 0.33 -6.61
CA SER A 28 -8.13 0.94 -7.93
C SER A 28 -7.13 2.09 -7.93
N ARG A 29 -7.22 2.96 -6.93
CA ARG A 29 -6.31 4.11 -6.80
C ARG A 29 -4.88 3.67 -6.47
N ALA A 30 -4.72 2.64 -5.65
CA ALA A 30 -3.41 2.10 -5.32
C ALA A 30 -2.74 1.48 -6.55
N ALA A 31 -3.47 0.71 -7.32
CA ALA A 31 -2.95 0.13 -8.55
C ALA A 31 -2.55 1.21 -9.56
N ARG A 32 -3.37 2.24 -9.71
CA ARG A 32 -3.07 3.37 -10.60
C ARG A 32 -1.83 4.13 -10.16
N MET A 33 -1.71 4.38 -8.84
CA MET A 33 -0.55 5.07 -8.30
C MET A 33 0.74 4.27 -8.57
N ALA A 34 0.70 2.95 -8.38
CA ALA A 34 1.84 2.10 -8.68
C ALA A 34 2.20 2.16 -10.16
N ASP A 35 1.22 2.10 -11.05
CA ASP A 35 1.45 2.20 -12.49
C ASP A 35 2.07 3.55 -12.89
N GLU A 36 1.57 4.64 -12.32
CA GLU A 36 2.10 5.98 -12.60
C GLU A 36 3.54 6.14 -12.09
N MET A 37 3.83 5.61 -10.90
CA MET A 37 5.19 5.66 -10.36
C MET A 37 6.16 4.82 -11.19
N ASN A 38 5.73 3.66 -11.67
CA ASN A 38 6.54 2.85 -12.57
C ASN A 38 6.79 3.55 -13.90
N ALA A 39 5.77 4.19 -14.46
CA ALA A 39 5.87 4.92 -15.73
C ALA A 39 6.81 6.13 -15.64
N ALA A 40 6.93 6.74 -14.45
CA ALA A 40 7.83 7.87 -14.24
C ALA A 40 9.32 7.48 -14.34
N GLY A 41 9.65 6.20 -14.19
CA GLY A 41 10.98 5.68 -14.38
C GLY A 41 12.03 6.10 -13.37
N ARG A 42 11.61 6.54 -12.19
CA ARG A 42 12.52 7.06 -11.14
C ARG A 42 12.79 6.08 -10.02
N LEU A 43 12.09 4.94 -10.01
CA LEU A 43 12.29 3.92 -8.98
C LEU A 43 13.39 2.96 -9.38
N PRO A 44 14.20 2.49 -8.42
CA PRO A 44 15.28 1.53 -8.71
C PRO A 44 14.76 0.15 -9.10
N CYS A 45 13.52 -0.17 -8.75
CA CYS A 45 12.86 -1.38 -9.20
C CYS A 45 11.34 -1.14 -9.28
N ARG A 46 10.65 -2.11 -9.86
CA ARG A 46 9.20 -1.99 -10.10
C ARG A 46 8.42 -1.99 -8.79
N LEU A 47 7.40 -1.14 -8.70
CA LEU A 47 6.45 -1.12 -7.60
C LEU A 47 5.21 -1.93 -8.01
N VAL A 48 4.87 -2.96 -7.23
CA VAL A 48 3.76 -3.86 -7.51
C VAL A 48 2.72 -3.74 -6.42
N TYR A 49 1.50 -3.34 -6.78
CA TYR A 49 0.39 -3.34 -5.83
C TYR A 49 0.01 -4.79 -5.53
N LYS A 50 0.11 -5.19 -4.27
CA LYS A 50 -0.16 -6.56 -3.84
C LYS A 50 -1.54 -6.72 -3.22
N LEU A 51 -1.91 -5.80 -2.30
CA LEU A 51 -3.13 -6.03 -1.56
C LEU A 51 -3.53 -4.78 -0.77
N THR A 52 -4.82 -4.63 -0.55
CA THR A 52 -5.36 -3.72 0.45
C THR A 52 -5.61 -4.53 1.72
N ALA A 53 -4.78 -4.32 2.73
CA ALA A 53 -4.83 -5.07 3.98
C ALA A 53 -5.86 -4.46 4.92
N LYS A 54 -6.77 -5.30 5.43
CA LYS A 54 -7.89 -4.90 6.26
C LYS A 54 -7.86 -5.54 7.64
N THR A 55 -6.99 -6.54 7.84
CA THR A 55 -6.90 -7.30 9.09
C THR A 55 -5.45 -7.62 9.44
N ASN A 56 -5.21 -7.95 10.72
CA ASN A 56 -3.91 -8.44 11.18
C ASN A 56 -3.45 -9.68 10.38
N ALA A 57 -4.37 -10.59 10.11
CA ALA A 57 -4.06 -11.83 9.40
C ALA A 57 -3.57 -11.55 7.98
N GLU A 58 -4.21 -10.63 7.26
CA GLU A 58 -3.80 -10.26 5.91
C GLU A 58 -2.40 -9.65 5.90
N ILE A 59 -2.10 -8.80 6.88
CA ILE A 59 -0.79 -8.17 7.00
C ILE A 59 0.28 -9.21 7.32
N THR A 60 0.01 -10.11 8.26
CA THR A 60 0.93 -11.18 8.63
C THR A 60 1.22 -12.09 7.43
N ASP A 61 0.20 -12.43 6.67
CA ASP A 61 0.34 -13.30 5.50
C ASP A 61 1.18 -12.65 4.41
N ILE A 62 0.94 -11.37 4.10
CA ILE A 62 1.73 -10.70 3.05
C ILE A 62 3.19 -10.49 3.49
N VAL A 63 3.44 -10.24 4.77
CA VAL A 63 4.80 -10.13 5.30
C VAL A 63 5.52 -11.47 5.17
N ARG A 64 4.84 -12.56 5.48
CA ARG A 64 5.40 -13.91 5.34
C ARG A 64 5.76 -14.21 3.88
N GLU A 65 4.87 -13.88 2.96
CA GLU A 65 5.14 -14.02 1.53
C GLU A 65 6.34 -13.18 1.09
N ALA A 66 6.40 -11.92 1.55
CA ALA A 66 7.51 -11.02 1.21
C ALA A 66 8.84 -11.56 1.71
N ASN A 67 8.89 -12.10 2.92
CA ASN A 67 10.11 -12.66 3.49
C ASN A 67 10.65 -13.85 2.69
N HIS A 68 9.75 -14.62 2.08
CA HIS A 68 10.11 -15.84 1.35
C HIS A 68 10.29 -15.64 -0.15
N ASP A 69 9.81 -14.52 -0.70
CA ASP A 69 9.91 -14.26 -2.14
C ASP A 69 11.23 -13.58 -2.46
N GLU A 70 12.08 -14.25 -3.22
CA GLU A 70 13.39 -13.73 -3.60
C GLU A 70 13.32 -12.47 -4.45
N ALA A 71 12.23 -12.27 -5.19
CA ALA A 71 12.06 -11.10 -6.04
C ALA A 71 11.61 -9.86 -5.23
N CYS A 72 11.08 -10.05 -4.03
CA CYS A 72 10.64 -8.93 -3.20
C CYS A 72 11.83 -8.22 -2.56
N ALA A 73 12.07 -6.98 -2.97
CA ALA A 73 13.14 -6.16 -2.42
C ALA A 73 12.74 -5.47 -1.10
N GLY A 74 11.46 -5.35 -0.84
CA GLY A 74 10.95 -4.71 0.38
C GLY A 74 9.48 -4.37 0.27
N LEU A 75 8.93 -3.85 1.36
CA LEU A 75 7.54 -3.41 1.42
C LEU A 75 7.43 -1.89 1.44
N VAL A 76 6.45 -1.38 0.71
CA VAL A 76 6.02 0.01 0.79
C VAL A 76 4.57 -0.01 1.25
N THR A 77 4.27 0.69 2.33
CA THR A 77 2.89 0.79 2.83
C THR A 77 2.33 2.18 2.59
N TRP A 78 1.04 2.25 2.37
CA TRP A 78 0.31 3.49 2.21
C TRP A 78 -1.08 3.33 2.82
N CYS A 79 -1.52 4.32 3.58
CA CYS A 79 -2.87 4.35 4.14
C CYS A 79 -3.66 5.45 3.44
N HIS A 80 -4.38 5.08 2.38
CA HIS A 80 -5.27 6.00 1.68
C HIS A 80 -6.52 6.30 2.52
N THR A 81 -7.03 5.26 3.18
CA THR A 81 -8.04 5.40 4.22
C THR A 81 -7.41 5.04 5.57
N PHE A 82 -8.05 5.45 6.67
CA PHE A 82 -7.53 5.17 7.99
C PHE A 82 -7.38 3.67 8.23
N SER A 83 -6.21 3.29 8.74
CA SER A 83 -5.91 1.92 9.12
C SER A 83 -5.25 1.92 10.50
N PRO A 84 -5.82 1.23 11.50
CA PRO A 84 -5.26 1.26 12.85
C PRO A 84 -3.84 0.69 12.91
N SER A 85 -2.93 1.42 13.52
CA SER A 85 -1.54 0.98 13.66
C SER A 85 -1.41 -0.38 14.34
N LYS A 86 -2.31 -0.70 15.25
CA LYS A 86 -2.33 -2.00 15.93
C LYS A 86 -2.40 -3.18 14.98
N MET A 87 -3.05 -3.04 13.83
CA MET A 87 -3.14 -4.11 12.84
C MET A 87 -1.79 -4.47 12.25
N TRP A 88 -0.85 -3.53 12.26
CA TRP A 88 0.44 -3.67 11.58
C TRP A 88 1.58 -4.14 12.48
N ILE A 89 1.44 -4.00 13.80
CA ILE A 89 2.56 -4.21 14.73
C ILE A 89 3.18 -5.59 14.60
N ASN A 90 2.36 -6.64 14.74
CA ASN A 90 2.87 -8.02 14.72
C ASN A 90 3.44 -8.41 13.35
N GLY A 91 2.75 -8.01 12.28
CA GLY A 91 3.19 -8.31 10.93
C GLY A 91 4.50 -7.64 10.60
N LEU A 92 4.59 -6.32 10.82
CA LEU A 92 5.79 -5.57 10.51
C LEU A 92 6.98 -5.97 11.39
N ALA A 93 6.73 -6.37 12.63
CA ALA A 93 7.79 -6.87 13.51
C ALA A 93 8.43 -8.15 12.98
N ALA A 94 7.70 -8.93 12.20
CA ALA A 94 8.19 -10.16 11.59
C ALA A 94 8.85 -9.95 10.22
N LEU A 95 8.79 -8.76 9.67
CA LEU A 95 9.35 -8.44 8.37
C LEU A 95 10.88 -8.46 8.42
N GLN A 96 11.50 -9.21 7.51
CA GLN A 96 12.95 -9.36 7.41
C GLN A 96 13.54 -8.61 6.20
N LYS A 97 12.78 -7.75 5.59
CA LYS A 97 13.17 -6.99 4.41
C LYS A 97 13.00 -5.50 4.65
N PRO A 98 13.62 -4.63 3.82
CA PRO A 98 13.45 -3.19 3.95
C PRO A 98 12.00 -2.74 3.91
N TYR A 99 11.70 -1.67 4.63
CA TYR A 99 10.36 -1.16 4.78
C TYR A 99 10.34 0.37 4.64
N CYS A 100 9.36 0.86 3.92
CA CYS A 100 9.12 2.29 3.75
C CYS A 100 7.62 2.56 3.86
N HIS A 101 7.25 3.59 4.61
CA HIS A 101 5.88 4.06 4.64
C HIS A 101 5.74 5.30 3.75
N LEU A 102 4.84 5.23 2.78
CA LEU A 102 4.56 6.35 1.90
C LEU A 102 3.51 7.24 2.53
N ALA A 103 3.89 8.44 2.92
CA ALA A 103 3.00 9.43 3.51
C ALA A 103 2.66 10.47 2.45
N THR A 104 1.55 10.28 1.76
CA THR A 104 1.11 11.18 0.69
C THR A 104 -0.42 11.20 0.61
N GLN A 105 -0.94 12.16 -0.13
CA GLN A 105 -2.36 12.28 -0.43
C GLN A 105 -2.59 11.90 -1.89
N TYR A 106 -3.71 11.28 -2.17
CA TYR A 106 -4.09 10.94 -3.53
C TYR A 106 -4.51 12.19 -4.31
N ASP A 107 -5.35 13.02 -3.69
CA ASP A 107 -5.87 14.21 -4.35
C ASP A 107 -4.81 15.32 -4.34
N ARG A 108 -4.64 15.95 -5.49
CA ARG A 108 -3.65 17.00 -5.68
C ARG A 108 -3.99 18.27 -4.91
N GLU A 109 -5.28 18.57 -4.80
CA GLU A 109 -5.77 19.76 -4.15
C GLU A 109 -6.92 19.45 -3.20
N ILE A 110 -7.04 20.24 -2.14
CA ILE A 110 -8.20 20.16 -1.25
C ILE A 110 -9.30 21.03 -1.86
N PRO A 111 -10.47 20.46 -2.21
CA PRO A 111 -11.54 21.26 -2.77
C PRO A 111 -12.13 22.22 -1.73
N ASP A 112 -12.52 23.42 -2.16
CA ASP A 112 -13.16 24.40 -1.28
C ASP A 112 -14.59 23.98 -0.92
N GLU A 113 -15.19 23.10 -1.72
CA GLU A 113 -16.54 22.62 -1.57
C GLU A 113 -16.51 21.09 -1.41
N GLU A 114 -17.58 20.52 -0.85
CA GLU A 114 -17.78 19.06 -0.77
C GLU A 114 -16.72 18.30 0.03
N ILE A 115 -16.25 18.87 1.15
CA ILE A 115 -15.42 18.12 2.07
C ILE A 115 -16.34 17.35 3.02
N ASP A 116 -16.45 16.03 2.80
CA ASP A 116 -17.18 15.12 3.66
C ASP A 116 -16.25 14.05 4.25
N MET A 117 -16.81 13.13 5.01
CA MET A 117 -15.99 12.06 5.63
C MET A 117 -15.39 11.14 4.58
N ASP A 118 -16.09 10.87 3.48
CA ASP A 118 -15.57 10.02 2.43
C ASP A 118 -14.37 10.68 1.74
N PHE A 119 -14.47 11.99 1.48
CA PHE A 119 -13.32 12.72 0.94
C PHE A 119 -12.12 12.66 1.87
N MET A 120 -12.33 12.89 3.16
CA MET A 120 -11.24 12.86 4.15
C MET A 120 -10.62 11.47 4.27
N ASN A 121 -11.42 10.41 4.20
CA ASN A 121 -10.94 9.04 4.28
C ASN A 121 -10.22 8.60 3.01
N LEU A 122 -10.59 9.14 1.85
CA LEU A 122 -10.02 8.75 0.56
C LEU A 122 -8.92 9.71 0.08
N ASN A 123 -8.46 10.58 0.92
CA ASN A 123 -7.42 11.54 0.59
C ASN A 123 -6.12 11.18 1.37
#